data_30fc11f9dd396f25863d48258c8a6462
#
_entry.id   30fc11f9dd396f25863d48258c8a6462
#
_cell.length_a   1.000
_cell.length_b   1.000
_cell.length_c   1.000
_cell.angle_alpha   90.00
_cell.angle_beta   90.00
_cell.angle_gamma   90.00
#
_symmetry.space_group_name_H-M   'P 1'
#
loop_
_entity.id
_entity.type
_entity.pdbx_description
1 polymer ?
#
loop_
_entity_poly.entity_id
_entity_poly.type
_entity_poly.pdbx_seq_one_letter_code
_entity_poly.pdbx_strand_id
1 'polypeptide(L)'
;MKKLIAILCGLAVLSAAHSQTTVSADFTQFGINNGNATVKLNVNEHTTPNSSALLYADYRSMFDISFSLLCNTLGTEQVFLCKDGKAGEMFADLSVGYDPMLRQVFVEMKDCNGKRHRMGVGNEVKTGTWYDISLSSRYNAKRHKSTLTMTVSEEDGSKSANSLEYPGYALRYNVGRWVVGHGFPGGFPNSLQVRNGEMKSLAISGTGLERLKGQNPIFTDRHTADPACLVSNGKVYAYVGEDKAAPSGWFNMPHWVCYSTDDMKSWTCHGKVLCAADFSYANPNGAWAAQVVEHEGKYYFYVTLDDRRNGKHTIDVAVANSPTGPFRPARPDGSPIITDDMTPDSHRPNADIDPTVLIDTDGTPWMAWGNGDCYMVRLNKNMTDIDGEIKKTPMRNFSEGPWLFKRGEWYYNVYAADAPGVQSEQMAYSMSKSINGPWIYGGLLTSSAKHGFTIHPSVIDFKGKWYLFYHDGSYMINGEPGGDCRRSVCVEHLHFNKDGSIKPITLTEEGISQERRR
;
A
#
# COMPACT_ATOMS: atom_id res chain seq x y z
N MET A 1 13.25 -8.13 -44.94
CA MET A 1 14.18 -8.48 -43.85
C MET A 1 13.80 -7.65 -42.62
N LYS A 2 13.02 -8.25 -41.71
CA LYS A 2 12.58 -7.61 -40.45
C LYS A 2 13.63 -7.91 -39.40
N LYS A 3 14.32 -6.88 -38.88
CA LYS A 3 15.18 -7.03 -37.70
C LYS A 3 14.31 -6.96 -36.46
N LEU A 4 14.20 -8.09 -35.78
CA LEU A 4 13.71 -8.19 -34.42
C LEU A 4 14.73 -7.53 -33.49
N ILE A 5 14.35 -6.47 -32.81
CA ILE A 5 15.12 -5.95 -31.67
C ILE A 5 14.62 -6.72 -30.44
N ALA A 6 15.47 -7.60 -29.94
CA ALA A 6 15.25 -8.28 -28.69
C ALA A 6 15.53 -7.27 -27.55
N ILE A 7 14.51 -6.91 -26.81
CA ILE A 7 14.65 -6.20 -25.53
C ILE A 7 15.08 -7.26 -24.51
N LEU A 8 16.33 -7.21 -24.09
CA LEU A 8 16.81 -7.97 -22.94
C LEU A 8 16.21 -7.35 -21.66
N CYS A 9 15.04 -7.85 -21.24
CA CYS A 9 14.64 -7.76 -19.85
C CYS A 9 15.50 -8.74 -19.05
N GLY A 10 16.51 -8.23 -18.38
CA GLY A 10 17.27 -9.01 -17.40
C GLY A 10 16.35 -9.34 -16.22
N LEU A 11 15.74 -10.51 -16.24
CA LEU A 11 15.15 -11.13 -15.05
C LEU A 11 16.31 -11.49 -14.11
N ALA A 12 16.57 -10.63 -13.12
CA ALA A 12 17.35 -11.04 -11.96
C ALA A 12 16.48 -12.00 -11.14
N VAL A 13 16.79 -13.28 -11.21
CA VAL A 13 16.26 -14.29 -10.30
C VAL A 13 16.79 -13.98 -8.91
N LEU A 14 15.93 -13.45 -8.04
CA LEU A 14 16.23 -13.15 -6.64
C LEU A 14 16.39 -14.48 -5.87
N SER A 15 17.61 -14.91 -5.65
CA SER A 15 17.93 -15.72 -4.49
C SER A 15 17.78 -14.83 -3.23
N ALA A 16 17.13 -15.34 -2.20
CA ALA A 16 16.86 -14.64 -0.95
C ALA A 16 18.13 -14.37 -0.14
N ALA A 17 18.93 -13.45 -0.59
CA ALA A 17 19.97 -12.77 0.18
C ALA A 17 19.66 -11.28 0.10
N HIS A 18 19.61 -10.63 1.24
CA HIS A 18 19.27 -9.23 1.44
C HIS A 18 20.30 -8.32 0.73
N SER A 19 20.22 -8.20 -0.59
CA SER A 19 20.98 -7.23 -1.35
C SER A 19 20.11 -6.01 -1.62
N GLN A 20 20.60 -4.84 -1.21
CA GLN A 20 20.03 -3.57 -1.67
C GLN A 20 20.01 -3.60 -3.20
N THR A 21 18.83 -3.44 -3.78
CA THR A 21 18.70 -3.38 -5.24
C THR A 21 18.97 -1.97 -5.70
N THR A 22 20.09 -1.77 -6.40
CA THR A 22 20.39 -0.49 -7.04
C THR A 22 19.71 -0.44 -8.41
N VAL A 23 18.91 0.58 -8.64
CA VAL A 23 18.28 0.86 -9.92
C VAL A 23 18.93 2.10 -10.51
N SER A 24 19.44 2.00 -11.74
CA SER A 24 19.91 3.14 -12.51
C SER A 24 19.13 3.23 -13.83
N ALA A 25 18.89 4.44 -14.28
CA ALA A 25 18.16 4.68 -15.50
C ALA A 25 18.77 5.82 -16.29
N ASP A 26 18.73 5.65 -17.60
CA ASP A 26 19.18 6.63 -18.59
C ASP A 26 17.95 7.08 -19.39
N PHE A 27 17.76 8.38 -19.51
CA PHE A 27 16.65 8.99 -20.23
C PHE A 27 16.93 9.20 -21.72
N THR A 28 17.82 8.42 -22.32
CA THR A 28 18.15 8.51 -23.78
C THR A 28 16.91 8.41 -24.66
N GLN A 29 15.87 7.69 -24.24
CA GLN A 29 14.60 7.57 -24.94
C GLN A 29 13.85 8.90 -25.10
N PHE A 30 14.21 9.93 -24.34
CA PHE A 30 13.66 11.27 -24.42
C PHE A 30 14.57 12.25 -25.19
N GLY A 31 15.54 11.74 -25.93
CA GLY A 31 16.55 12.55 -26.59
C GLY A 31 17.63 13.11 -25.67
N ILE A 32 17.64 12.69 -24.40
CA ILE A 32 18.67 13.05 -23.43
C ILE A 32 19.73 11.95 -23.45
N ASN A 33 20.76 12.13 -24.25
CA ASN A 33 21.88 11.19 -24.36
C ASN A 33 23.01 11.59 -23.45
N ASN A 34 23.75 10.59 -22.95
CA ASN A 34 24.99 10.82 -22.24
C ASN A 34 25.99 11.55 -23.17
N GLY A 35 25.91 12.85 -23.17
CA GLY A 35 26.92 13.71 -23.76
C GLY A 35 26.53 14.55 -24.98
N ASN A 36 25.49 14.26 -25.77
CA ASN A 36 25.32 14.97 -27.05
C ASN A 36 23.90 15.39 -27.47
N ALA A 37 22.85 14.94 -26.82
CA ALA A 37 21.50 15.43 -27.13
C ALA A 37 21.05 16.46 -26.10
N THR A 38 20.40 17.50 -26.57
CA THR A 38 19.86 18.59 -25.74
C THR A 38 18.34 18.59 -25.86
N VAL A 39 17.65 18.60 -24.73
CA VAL A 39 16.21 18.80 -24.67
C VAL A 39 15.94 20.29 -24.40
N LYS A 40 15.24 20.94 -25.30
CA LYS A 40 14.71 22.28 -25.05
C LYS A 40 13.50 22.17 -24.12
N LEU A 41 13.53 22.93 -23.05
CA LEU A 41 12.44 23.01 -22.09
C LEU A 41 11.63 24.25 -22.40
N ASN A 42 10.47 24.08 -23.02
CA ASN A 42 9.57 25.17 -23.33
C ASN A 42 8.63 25.47 -22.16
N VAL A 43 8.07 26.66 -22.15
CA VAL A 43 7.02 27.04 -21.19
C VAL A 43 5.83 26.08 -21.35
N ASN A 44 5.34 25.54 -20.22
CA ASN A 44 4.21 24.63 -20.12
C ASN A 44 4.43 23.21 -20.68
N GLU A 45 5.57 22.91 -21.24
CA GLU A 45 5.90 21.53 -21.61
C GLU A 45 6.52 20.78 -20.44
N HIS A 46 6.18 19.51 -20.29
CA HIS A 46 6.83 18.59 -19.39
C HIS A 46 7.05 17.23 -20.06
N THR A 47 8.11 16.57 -19.68
CA THR A 47 8.44 15.23 -20.15
C THR A 47 8.48 14.29 -18.97
N THR A 48 7.70 13.21 -19.03
CA THR A 48 7.67 12.16 -18.02
C THR A 48 8.30 10.91 -18.60
N PRO A 49 9.33 10.33 -17.95
CA PRO A 49 9.92 9.08 -18.40
C PRO A 49 8.90 7.94 -18.45
N ASN A 50 8.88 7.15 -19.53
CA ASN A 50 7.99 6.00 -19.71
C ASN A 50 8.55 4.69 -19.14
N SER A 51 9.64 4.73 -18.37
CA SER A 51 10.19 3.56 -17.70
C SER A 51 9.49 3.33 -16.37
N SER A 52 8.69 2.27 -16.27
CA SER A 52 7.99 1.92 -15.02
C SER A 52 8.97 1.61 -13.88
N ALA A 53 10.07 0.93 -14.17
CA ALA A 53 11.11 0.62 -13.18
C ALA A 53 11.72 1.88 -12.58
N LEU A 54 11.96 2.92 -13.40
CA LEU A 54 12.48 4.19 -12.94
C LEU A 54 11.46 4.98 -12.15
N LEU A 55 10.20 5.00 -12.60
CA LEU A 55 9.13 5.77 -11.96
C LEU A 55 8.89 5.35 -10.50
N TYR A 56 9.06 4.06 -10.20
CA TYR A 56 8.67 3.47 -8.93
C TYR A 56 9.84 2.87 -8.14
N ALA A 57 11.08 3.06 -8.58
CA ALA A 57 12.24 2.59 -7.83
C ALA A 57 12.33 3.30 -6.47
N ASP A 58 12.73 2.55 -5.46
CA ASP A 58 12.98 3.11 -4.14
C ASP A 58 14.36 3.78 -4.10
N TYR A 59 14.37 5.09 -3.88
CA TYR A 59 15.58 5.92 -3.79
C TYR A 59 15.85 6.43 -2.37
N ARG A 60 15.13 5.94 -1.35
CA ARG A 60 15.14 6.53 -0.01
C ARG A 60 16.45 6.33 0.73
N SER A 61 17.19 5.25 0.50
CA SER A 61 18.49 5.01 1.15
C SER A 61 19.59 5.85 0.56
N MET A 62 19.68 5.85 -0.77
CA MET A 62 20.60 6.73 -1.49
C MET A 62 20.13 6.99 -2.90
N PHE A 63 20.50 8.13 -3.43
CA PHE A 63 20.41 8.43 -4.85
C PHE A 63 21.55 9.31 -5.32
N ASP A 64 21.82 9.21 -6.61
CA ASP A 64 22.70 10.09 -7.36
C ASP A 64 21.96 10.58 -8.59
N ILE A 65 21.98 11.88 -8.82
CA ILE A 65 21.38 12.54 -9.99
C ILE A 65 22.45 13.41 -10.60
N SER A 66 22.60 13.35 -11.92
CA SER A 66 23.46 14.26 -12.67
C SER A 66 22.78 14.70 -13.95
N PHE A 67 22.97 15.95 -14.31
CA PHE A 67 22.53 16.52 -15.58
C PHE A 67 23.23 17.86 -15.81
N SER A 68 23.22 18.32 -17.06
CA SER A 68 23.63 19.68 -17.38
C SER A 68 22.40 20.53 -17.69
N LEU A 69 22.39 21.76 -17.22
CA LEU A 69 21.32 22.73 -17.49
C LEU A 69 21.86 24.05 -18.03
N LEU A 70 21.05 24.72 -18.82
CA LEU A 70 21.26 26.06 -19.33
C LEU A 70 19.98 26.86 -19.15
N CYS A 71 20.05 28.04 -18.52
CA CYS A 71 18.92 28.95 -18.36
C CYS A 71 18.99 30.04 -19.43
N ASN A 72 17.89 30.24 -20.15
CA ASN A 72 17.76 31.33 -21.12
C ASN A 72 17.18 32.61 -20.50
N THR A 73 16.46 32.48 -19.37
CA THR A 73 15.87 33.59 -18.62
C THR A 73 16.06 33.36 -17.13
N LEU A 74 16.14 34.43 -16.36
CA LEU A 74 16.43 34.40 -14.92
C LEU A 74 15.40 35.18 -14.08
N GLY A 75 14.31 35.64 -14.67
CA GLY A 75 13.34 36.52 -13.99
C GLY A 75 12.40 35.83 -13.03
N THR A 76 12.24 34.49 -13.14
CA THR A 76 11.28 33.68 -12.35
C THR A 76 11.93 32.40 -11.87
N GLU A 77 11.34 31.81 -10.81
CA GLU A 77 11.73 30.47 -10.37
C GLU A 77 11.41 29.45 -11.47
N GLN A 78 12.33 28.53 -11.69
CA GLN A 78 12.19 27.48 -12.71
C GLN A 78 12.52 26.13 -12.11
N VAL A 79 11.74 25.10 -12.45
CA VAL A 79 12.01 23.70 -12.09
C VAL A 79 12.36 22.92 -13.34
N PHE A 80 13.51 22.30 -13.37
CA PHE A 80 14.01 21.51 -14.50
C PHE A 80 13.80 20.01 -14.30
N LEU A 81 13.89 19.56 -13.05
CA LEU A 81 13.67 18.16 -12.68
C LEU A 81 12.87 18.11 -11.39
N CYS A 82 11.82 17.29 -11.36
CA CYS A 82 11.14 16.98 -10.12
C CYS A 82 10.81 15.50 -9.99
N LYS A 83 10.66 15.03 -8.76
CA LYS A 83 10.04 13.77 -8.42
C LYS A 83 8.71 14.05 -7.74
N ASP A 84 7.62 13.56 -8.36
CA ASP A 84 6.28 13.71 -7.80
C ASP A 84 6.22 13.11 -6.39
N GLY A 85 5.43 13.75 -5.55
CA GLY A 85 5.01 13.22 -4.27
C GLY A 85 3.69 12.46 -4.37
N LYS A 86 3.03 12.32 -3.24
CA LYS A 86 1.68 11.75 -3.14
C LYS A 86 0.66 12.70 -3.82
N ALA A 87 -0.29 12.13 -4.56
CA ALA A 87 -1.41 12.88 -5.11
C ALA A 87 -2.16 13.67 -4.02
N GLY A 88 -2.49 14.93 -4.32
CA GLY A 88 -3.13 15.85 -3.37
C GLY A 88 -2.16 16.59 -2.42
N GLU A 89 -0.85 16.31 -2.46
CA GLU A 89 0.12 17.12 -1.74
C GLU A 89 0.52 18.39 -2.52
N MET A 90 0.87 19.45 -1.78
CA MET A 90 1.16 20.75 -2.39
C MET A 90 2.50 20.81 -3.12
N PHE A 91 3.45 19.94 -2.78
CA PHE A 91 4.83 20.03 -3.27
C PHE A 91 5.35 18.66 -3.67
N ALA A 92 6.22 18.64 -4.68
CA ALA A 92 6.98 17.46 -5.06
C ALA A 92 7.83 16.90 -3.89
N ASP A 93 8.19 15.64 -3.97
CA ASP A 93 9.13 15.05 -3.01
C ASP A 93 10.55 15.54 -3.21
N LEU A 94 10.92 15.90 -4.45
CA LEU A 94 12.16 16.56 -4.81
C LEU A 94 11.95 17.49 -6.00
N SER A 95 12.59 18.65 -5.98
CA SER A 95 12.68 19.59 -7.11
C SER A 95 14.10 20.13 -7.23
N VAL A 96 14.60 20.23 -8.46
CA VAL A 96 15.86 20.89 -8.79
C VAL A 96 15.60 21.97 -9.84
N GLY A 97 16.11 23.16 -9.61
CA GLY A 97 15.81 24.28 -10.48
C GLY A 97 16.68 25.51 -10.25
N TYR A 98 16.20 26.64 -10.77
CA TYR A 98 16.80 27.96 -10.57
C TYR A 98 15.92 28.81 -9.63
N ASP A 99 16.56 29.43 -8.64
CA ASP A 99 15.94 30.35 -7.67
C ASP A 99 16.34 31.80 -7.99
N PRO A 100 15.39 32.66 -8.39
CA PRO A 100 15.70 34.05 -8.76
C PRO A 100 16.08 34.92 -7.56
N MET A 101 15.65 34.57 -6.35
CA MET A 101 15.98 35.31 -5.14
C MET A 101 17.42 35.06 -4.70
N LEU A 102 17.86 33.80 -4.80
CA LEU A 102 19.23 33.41 -4.52
C LEU A 102 20.16 33.61 -5.73
N ARG A 103 19.58 33.72 -6.93
CA ARG A 103 20.26 33.70 -8.23
C ARG A 103 21.12 32.45 -8.44
N GLN A 104 20.72 31.33 -7.84
CA GLN A 104 21.47 30.08 -7.78
C GLN A 104 20.63 28.89 -8.26
N VAL A 105 21.30 27.80 -8.61
CA VAL A 105 20.64 26.50 -8.71
C VAL A 105 20.21 26.07 -7.31
N PHE A 106 19.00 25.57 -7.17
CA PHE A 106 18.49 25.07 -5.91
C PHE A 106 18.09 23.60 -5.99
N VAL A 107 18.13 22.93 -4.85
CA VAL A 107 17.40 21.71 -4.59
C VAL A 107 16.45 21.91 -3.42
N GLU A 108 15.23 21.41 -3.57
CA GLU A 108 14.24 21.30 -2.50
C GLU A 108 13.76 19.86 -2.40
N MET A 109 13.71 19.33 -1.19
CA MET A 109 13.35 17.94 -0.94
C MET A 109 12.53 17.81 0.34
N LYS A 110 11.60 16.86 0.39
CA LYS A 110 10.92 16.44 1.61
C LYS A 110 11.68 15.31 2.29
N ASP A 111 11.84 15.38 3.59
CA ASP A 111 12.32 14.27 4.42
C ASP A 111 11.19 13.25 4.69
N CYS A 112 11.51 12.17 5.39
CA CYS A 112 10.55 11.10 5.74
C CYS A 112 9.34 11.59 6.55
N ASN A 113 9.42 12.75 7.21
CA ASN A 113 8.34 13.37 7.97
C ASN A 113 7.54 14.39 7.13
N GLY A 114 7.93 14.58 5.86
CA GLY A 114 7.33 15.56 4.96
C GLY A 114 7.79 17.00 5.18
N LYS A 115 8.82 17.21 6.00
CA LYS A 115 9.42 18.54 6.16
C LYS A 115 10.26 18.89 4.94
N ARG A 116 10.07 20.09 4.43
CA ARG A 116 10.81 20.61 3.28
C ARG A 116 12.18 21.15 3.70
N HIS A 117 13.17 20.83 2.92
CA HIS A 117 14.53 21.31 3.02
C HIS A 117 14.95 21.89 1.68
N ARG A 118 15.41 23.15 1.67
CA ARG A 118 15.85 23.83 0.45
C ARG A 118 17.24 24.41 0.65
N MET A 119 18.09 24.27 -0.36
CA MET A 119 19.40 24.91 -0.42
C MET A 119 19.72 25.37 -1.83
N GLY A 120 20.38 26.51 -1.93
CA GLY A 120 21.01 27.02 -3.15
C GLY A 120 22.47 26.63 -3.19
N VAL A 121 23.00 26.45 -4.39
CA VAL A 121 24.39 26.09 -4.64
C VAL A 121 24.92 26.81 -5.88
N GLY A 122 26.19 27.14 -5.86
CA GLY A 122 26.90 27.76 -6.96
C GLY A 122 27.04 29.28 -6.83
N ASN A 123 27.72 29.84 -7.80
CA ASN A 123 27.74 31.25 -8.02
C ASN A 123 26.44 31.74 -8.66
N GLU A 124 26.36 33.03 -8.93
CA GLU A 124 25.24 33.60 -9.66
C GLU A 124 25.09 32.93 -11.06
N VAL A 125 23.93 32.35 -11.32
CA VAL A 125 23.61 31.72 -12.63
C VAL A 125 23.53 32.79 -13.69
N LYS A 126 24.15 32.56 -14.84
CA LYS A 126 24.16 33.44 -16.02
C LYS A 126 23.32 32.78 -17.14
N THR A 127 22.65 33.63 -17.93
CA THR A 127 21.95 33.15 -19.14
C THR A 127 22.94 32.65 -20.18
N GLY A 128 22.54 31.59 -20.92
CA GLY A 128 23.35 31.04 -22.00
C GLY A 128 24.60 30.26 -21.57
N THR A 129 24.77 30.03 -20.25
CA THR A 129 25.88 29.25 -19.69
C THR A 129 25.42 27.88 -19.27
N TRP A 130 26.17 26.84 -19.60
CA TRP A 130 25.93 25.49 -19.14
C TRP A 130 26.48 25.27 -17.73
N TYR A 131 25.69 24.59 -16.90
CA TYR A 131 26.04 24.19 -15.55
C TYR A 131 25.86 22.68 -15.41
N ASP A 132 26.90 21.98 -14.97
CA ASP A 132 26.84 20.58 -14.63
C ASP A 132 26.42 20.41 -13.18
N ILE A 133 25.29 19.76 -12.97
CA ILE A 133 24.68 19.53 -11.67
C ILE A 133 24.95 18.09 -11.26
N SER A 134 25.43 17.89 -10.03
CA SER A 134 25.51 16.61 -9.37
C SER A 134 24.83 16.71 -8.01
N LEU A 135 23.82 15.87 -7.79
CA LEU A 135 23.05 15.81 -6.56
C LEU A 135 23.12 14.40 -6.00
N SER A 136 23.42 14.26 -4.72
CA SER A 136 23.46 12.97 -4.03
C SER A 136 22.78 13.03 -2.68
N SER A 137 22.13 11.94 -2.29
CA SER A 137 21.61 11.75 -0.94
C SER A 137 22.13 10.44 -0.37
N ARG A 138 22.47 10.43 0.92
CA ARG A 138 23.00 9.25 1.62
C ARG A 138 22.36 9.17 2.99
N TYR A 139 21.61 8.08 3.23
CA TYR A 139 21.01 7.78 4.53
C TYR A 139 21.96 6.96 5.40
N ASN A 140 22.14 7.42 6.62
CA ASN A 140 22.87 6.70 7.64
C ASN A 140 21.89 6.12 8.67
N ALA A 141 21.58 4.84 8.57
CA ALA A 141 20.62 4.17 9.43
C ALA A 141 21.02 4.18 10.93
N LYS A 142 22.32 4.14 11.25
CA LYS A 142 22.81 4.17 12.64
C LYS A 142 22.55 5.51 13.32
N ARG A 143 22.64 6.60 12.56
CA ARG A 143 22.43 7.98 13.03
C ARG A 143 20.98 8.45 12.83
N HIS A 144 20.20 7.68 12.06
CA HIS A 144 18.87 8.08 11.58
C HIS A 144 18.86 9.47 10.94
N LYS A 145 19.85 9.72 10.09
CA LYS A 145 20.06 10.99 9.38
C LYS A 145 20.50 10.76 7.95
N SER A 146 20.15 11.70 7.09
CA SER A 146 20.66 11.76 5.72
C SER A 146 21.49 13.01 5.49
N THR A 147 22.39 12.92 4.52
CA THR A 147 23.13 14.06 3.98
C THR A 147 22.75 14.22 2.52
N LEU A 148 22.21 15.39 2.16
CA LEU A 148 21.98 15.82 0.79
C LEU A 148 23.15 16.71 0.37
N THR A 149 23.81 16.39 -0.73
CA THR A 149 24.94 17.17 -1.27
C THR A 149 24.66 17.53 -2.72
N MET A 150 24.78 18.81 -3.07
CA MET A 150 24.70 19.27 -4.45
C MET A 150 26.00 19.98 -4.84
N THR A 151 26.49 19.66 -6.03
CA THR A 151 27.62 20.33 -6.66
C THR A 151 27.17 20.94 -7.98
N VAL A 152 27.59 22.16 -8.22
CA VAL A 152 27.40 22.89 -9.48
C VAL A 152 28.77 23.19 -10.05
N SER A 153 29.02 22.78 -11.29
CA SER A 153 30.26 23.04 -12.02
C SER A 153 29.98 23.92 -13.23
N GLU A 154 30.83 24.89 -13.49
CA GLU A 154 30.78 25.76 -14.66
C GLU A 154 31.72 25.27 -15.76
N GLU A 155 31.55 25.75 -16.99
CA GLU A 155 32.38 25.35 -18.14
C GLU A 155 33.88 25.67 -17.96
N ASP A 156 34.20 26.66 -17.15
CA ASP A 156 35.60 27.04 -16.82
C ASP A 156 36.25 26.09 -15.81
N GLY A 157 35.53 25.07 -15.35
CA GLY A 157 35.98 24.08 -14.36
C GLY A 157 35.81 24.51 -12.90
N SER A 158 35.29 25.73 -12.64
CA SER A 158 34.95 26.14 -11.28
C SER A 158 33.84 25.27 -10.71
N LYS A 159 33.92 24.95 -9.41
CA LYS A 159 32.98 24.08 -8.70
C LYS A 159 32.56 24.70 -7.39
N SER A 160 31.29 24.67 -7.13
CA SER A 160 30.69 25.04 -5.86
C SER A 160 29.89 23.85 -5.33
N ALA A 161 29.97 23.60 -4.04
CA ALA A 161 29.20 22.53 -3.40
C ALA A 161 28.59 22.99 -2.09
N ASN A 162 27.42 22.46 -1.77
CA ASN A 162 26.78 22.67 -0.49
C ASN A 162 26.15 21.36 -0.02
N SER A 163 26.02 21.21 1.30
CA SER A 163 25.46 20.02 1.91
C SER A 163 24.52 20.37 3.05
N LEU A 164 23.48 19.55 3.21
CA LEU A 164 22.47 19.70 4.24
C LEU A 164 22.25 18.36 4.94
N GLU A 165 22.34 18.33 6.27
CA GLU A 165 21.87 17.18 7.07
C GLU A 165 20.41 17.37 7.48
N TYR A 166 19.64 16.27 7.47
CA TYR A 166 18.27 16.23 7.93
C TYR A 166 17.95 14.89 8.61
N PRO A 167 16.93 14.83 9.49
CA PRO A 167 16.55 13.61 10.17
C PRO A 167 15.87 12.62 9.20
N GLY A 168 16.13 11.33 9.42
CA GLY A 168 15.54 10.24 8.64
C GLY A 168 16.11 10.12 7.23
N TYR A 169 15.36 9.45 6.37
CA TYR A 169 15.70 9.25 4.95
C TYR A 169 15.10 10.32 4.04
N ALA A 170 15.62 10.40 2.81
CA ALA A 170 15.10 11.29 1.76
C ALA A 170 13.79 10.76 1.17
N LEU A 171 13.01 11.65 0.54
CA LEU A 171 11.84 11.29 -0.26
C LEU A 171 10.81 10.54 0.58
N ARG A 172 9.89 11.26 1.16
CA ARG A 172 8.85 10.74 2.07
C ARG A 172 8.14 9.49 1.55
N TYR A 173 7.88 9.44 0.23
CA TYR A 173 7.26 8.31 -0.43
C TYR A 173 8.20 7.76 -1.49
N ASN A 174 8.17 6.42 -1.70
CA ASN A 174 8.86 5.80 -2.83
C ASN A 174 7.97 5.69 -4.08
N VAL A 175 6.88 6.44 -4.12
CA VAL A 175 5.95 6.55 -5.24
C VAL A 175 6.16 7.87 -5.99
N GLY A 176 5.54 7.98 -7.17
CA GLY A 176 5.60 9.18 -7.99
C GLY A 176 6.62 9.09 -9.12
N ARG A 177 6.43 10.00 -10.07
CA ARG A 177 7.16 10.02 -11.34
C ARG A 177 8.32 11.00 -11.29
N TRP A 178 9.36 10.71 -12.06
CA TRP A 178 10.30 11.74 -12.45
C TRP A 178 9.73 12.56 -13.61
N VAL A 179 9.80 13.87 -13.49
CA VAL A 179 9.28 14.83 -14.48
C VAL A 179 10.40 15.80 -14.86
N VAL A 180 10.65 15.92 -16.15
CA VAL A 180 11.66 16.81 -16.72
C VAL A 180 10.98 18.06 -17.26
N GLY A 181 11.51 19.22 -16.95
CA GLY A 181 11.04 20.51 -17.47
C GLY A 181 9.73 21.02 -16.86
N HIS A 182 9.30 20.45 -15.77
CA HIS A 182 8.04 20.84 -15.10
C HIS A 182 8.14 20.62 -13.59
N GLY A 183 7.42 21.42 -12.82
CA GLY A 183 7.13 21.15 -11.42
C GLY A 183 6.11 20.03 -11.25
N PHE A 184 5.69 19.79 -10.02
CA PHE A 184 4.75 18.73 -9.68
C PHE A 184 3.36 18.94 -10.33
N PRO A 185 2.91 18.10 -11.30
CA PRO A 185 1.69 18.34 -12.05
C PRO A 185 0.42 18.29 -11.22
N GLY A 186 0.42 17.56 -10.11
CA GLY A 186 -0.71 17.46 -9.17
C GLY A 186 -0.64 18.46 -8.01
N GLY A 187 0.39 19.32 -7.99
CA GLY A 187 0.63 20.27 -6.93
C GLY A 187 -0.07 21.62 -7.15
N PHE A 188 -0.03 22.45 -6.14
CA PHE A 188 -0.59 23.81 -6.12
C PHE A 188 0.25 24.77 -7.00
N PRO A 189 -0.15 26.03 -7.21
CA PRO A 189 0.20 26.90 -8.37
C PRO A 189 1.67 26.98 -8.76
N ASN A 190 2.57 26.58 -7.90
CA ASN A 190 3.99 26.50 -8.21
C ASN A 190 4.37 25.39 -9.19
N SER A 191 3.47 24.47 -9.48
CA SER A 191 3.64 23.46 -10.54
C SER A 191 3.68 24.05 -11.94
N LEU A 192 3.21 25.28 -12.09
CA LEU A 192 3.13 26.01 -13.37
C LEU A 192 4.34 26.92 -13.59
N GLN A 193 5.47 26.65 -12.96
CA GLN A 193 6.66 27.47 -13.11
C GLN A 193 7.12 27.55 -14.55
N VAL A 194 7.35 28.78 -14.97
CA VAL A 194 7.88 29.08 -16.30
C VAL A 194 9.30 28.55 -16.41
N ARG A 195 9.58 27.80 -17.46
CA ARG A 195 10.89 27.31 -17.79
C ARG A 195 11.31 27.83 -19.13
N ASN A 196 12.52 28.29 -19.23
CA ASN A 196 13.11 28.66 -20.48
C ASN A 196 14.59 28.32 -20.42
N GLY A 197 14.93 27.13 -20.92
CA GLY A 197 16.26 26.58 -20.82
C GLY A 197 16.41 25.28 -21.57
N GLU A 198 17.56 24.64 -21.35
CA GLU A 198 17.91 23.37 -21.97
C GLU A 198 18.49 22.44 -20.91
N MET A 199 18.27 21.13 -21.09
CA MET A 199 18.86 20.08 -20.26
C MET A 199 19.50 19.02 -21.14
N LYS A 200 20.61 18.42 -20.69
CA LYS A 200 21.25 17.28 -21.32
C LYS A 200 21.87 16.35 -20.29
N SER A 201 22.22 15.12 -20.72
CA SER A 201 22.99 14.15 -19.93
C SER A 201 22.36 13.78 -18.57
N LEU A 202 21.03 13.66 -18.52
CA LEU A 202 20.34 13.28 -17.29
C LEU A 202 20.60 11.80 -16.97
N ALA A 203 21.11 11.54 -15.78
CA ALA A 203 21.23 10.20 -15.20
C ALA A 203 20.71 10.21 -13.76
N ILE A 204 19.98 9.17 -13.39
CA ILE A 204 19.45 8.95 -12.03
C ILE A 204 19.75 7.52 -11.63
N SER A 205 20.32 7.34 -10.44
CA SER A 205 20.52 6.05 -9.82
C SER A 205 20.18 6.11 -8.33
N GLY A 206 19.86 4.98 -7.71
CA GLY A 206 19.57 4.97 -6.29
C GLY A 206 19.30 3.58 -5.74
N THR A 207 19.19 3.51 -4.42
CA THR A 207 18.88 2.31 -3.65
C THR A 207 17.80 2.58 -2.63
N GLY A 208 16.94 1.58 -2.42
CA GLY A 208 15.92 1.60 -1.38
C GLY A 208 16.48 1.39 0.02
N LEU A 209 15.60 1.52 0.99
CA LEU A 209 15.91 1.20 2.38
C LEU A 209 16.09 -0.31 2.53
N GLU A 210 17.04 -0.70 3.38
CA GLU A 210 17.16 -2.10 3.79
C GLU A 210 15.88 -2.54 4.50
N ARG A 211 15.31 -3.64 4.03
CA ARG A 211 14.05 -4.15 4.56
C ARG A 211 14.30 -5.06 5.76
N LEU A 212 13.68 -4.71 6.89
CA LEU A 212 13.74 -5.51 8.10
C LEU A 212 12.65 -6.60 8.11
N LYS A 213 12.94 -7.75 8.72
CA LYS A 213 11.94 -8.79 8.96
C LYS A 213 10.79 -8.24 9.83
N GLY A 214 9.56 -8.46 9.43
CA GLY A 214 8.37 -7.91 10.10
C GLY A 214 8.05 -6.45 9.77
N GLN A 215 8.74 -5.87 8.80
CA GLN A 215 8.41 -4.55 8.25
C GLN A 215 7.26 -4.67 7.24
N ASN A 216 6.41 -3.64 7.18
CA ASN A 216 5.31 -3.55 6.21
C ASN A 216 5.80 -3.20 4.79
N PRO A 217 5.14 -3.73 3.73
CA PRO A 217 4.14 -4.78 3.77
C PRO A 217 4.79 -6.12 4.13
N ILE A 218 4.04 -7.03 4.78
CA ILE A 218 4.63 -8.31 5.22
C ILE A 218 4.85 -9.32 4.08
N PHE A 219 4.11 -9.19 2.98
CA PHE A 219 4.29 -9.97 1.75
C PHE A 219 4.85 -9.08 0.64
N THR A 220 5.87 -9.56 -0.07
CA THR A 220 6.59 -8.78 -1.08
C THR A 220 6.74 -9.48 -2.42
N ASP A 221 6.09 -10.61 -2.57
CA ASP A 221 6.09 -11.40 -3.79
C ASP A 221 4.94 -11.03 -4.75
N ARG A 222 3.88 -10.41 -4.23
CA ARG A 222 2.68 -9.97 -4.96
C ARG A 222 1.88 -8.93 -4.19
N HIS A 223 0.99 -8.22 -4.87
CA HIS A 223 -0.03 -7.39 -4.23
C HIS A 223 -1.07 -8.29 -3.58
N THR A 224 -1.42 -7.98 -2.32
CA THR A 224 -2.30 -8.78 -1.47
C THR A 224 -3.26 -7.91 -0.70
N ALA A 225 -4.47 -8.38 -0.48
CA ALA A 225 -5.52 -7.61 0.19
C ALA A 225 -6.33 -8.46 1.16
N ASP A 226 -7.17 -7.80 1.95
CA ASP A 226 -8.22 -8.36 2.78
C ASP A 226 -7.68 -9.50 3.66
N PRO A 227 -6.71 -9.22 4.55
CA PRO A 227 -6.08 -10.26 5.35
C PRO A 227 -7.07 -10.94 6.27
N ALA A 228 -7.05 -12.27 6.26
CA ALA A 228 -7.80 -13.11 7.17
C ALA A 228 -6.85 -14.07 7.88
N CYS A 229 -6.55 -13.79 9.13
CA CYS A 229 -5.55 -14.54 9.88
C CYS A 229 -6.18 -15.54 10.84
N LEU A 230 -5.62 -16.74 10.85
CA LEU A 230 -5.98 -17.85 11.73
C LEU A 230 -4.78 -18.29 12.55
N VAL A 231 -4.96 -18.48 13.84
CA VAL A 231 -3.97 -19.15 14.71
C VAL A 231 -4.36 -20.60 14.86
N SER A 232 -3.52 -21.50 14.37
CA SER A 232 -3.72 -22.94 14.47
C SER A 232 -2.39 -23.66 14.62
N ASN A 233 -2.33 -24.69 15.47
CA ASN A 233 -1.16 -25.54 15.66
C ASN A 233 0.15 -24.76 15.94
N GLY A 234 0.08 -23.68 16.71
CA GLY A 234 1.24 -22.85 17.10
C GLY A 234 1.79 -21.96 15.99
N LYS A 235 1.08 -21.83 14.87
CA LYS A 235 1.39 -20.95 13.75
C LYS A 235 0.26 -19.98 13.46
N VAL A 236 0.60 -18.89 12.77
CA VAL A 236 -0.37 -18.01 12.13
C VAL A 236 -0.43 -18.36 10.66
N TYR A 237 -1.64 -18.52 10.14
CA TYR A 237 -1.95 -18.63 8.72
C TYR A 237 -2.66 -17.37 8.28
N ALA A 238 -2.17 -16.70 7.25
CA ALA A 238 -2.79 -15.53 6.66
C ALA A 238 -3.32 -15.90 5.27
N TYR A 239 -4.62 -15.77 5.10
CA TYR A 239 -5.30 -15.93 3.82
C TYR A 239 -5.56 -14.54 3.27
N VAL A 240 -5.16 -14.31 2.04
CA VAL A 240 -5.20 -12.99 1.41
C VAL A 240 -5.68 -13.10 -0.02
N GLY A 241 -6.45 -12.15 -0.50
CA GLY A 241 -6.74 -12.00 -1.91
C GLY A 241 -5.50 -11.55 -2.68
N GLU A 242 -5.29 -12.04 -3.90
CA GLU A 242 -4.26 -11.50 -4.80
C GLU A 242 -4.85 -10.41 -5.69
N ASP A 243 -4.39 -9.18 -5.54
CA ASP A 243 -4.76 -8.05 -6.39
C ASP A 243 -3.99 -8.09 -7.72
N LYS A 244 -4.69 -8.38 -8.81
CA LYS A 244 -4.15 -8.45 -10.19
C LYS A 244 -4.61 -7.31 -11.10
N ALA A 245 -5.17 -6.25 -10.53
CA ALA A 245 -5.59 -5.09 -11.30
C ALA A 245 -4.42 -4.48 -12.08
N ALA A 246 -4.68 -3.91 -13.25
CA ALA A 246 -3.74 -3.02 -13.92
C ALA A 246 -3.50 -1.76 -13.07
N PRO A 247 -2.40 -0.99 -13.26
CA PRO A 247 -2.08 0.18 -12.42
C PRO A 247 -3.19 1.23 -12.29
N SER A 248 -4.03 1.37 -13.32
CA SER A 248 -5.21 2.26 -13.33
C SER A 248 -6.53 1.49 -13.49
N GLY A 249 -6.50 0.17 -13.28
CA GLY A 249 -7.65 -0.72 -13.45
C GLY A 249 -8.48 -0.83 -12.18
N TRP A 250 -9.68 -1.38 -12.35
CA TRP A 250 -10.54 -1.79 -11.25
C TRP A 250 -10.11 -3.15 -10.68
N PHE A 251 -10.65 -3.52 -9.53
CA PHE A 251 -10.35 -4.78 -8.85
C PHE A 251 -10.39 -6.00 -9.78
N ASN A 252 -9.39 -6.85 -9.64
CA ASN A 252 -9.26 -8.14 -10.30
C ASN A 252 -8.63 -9.11 -9.28
N MET A 253 -9.45 -9.92 -8.65
CA MET A 253 -9.07 -10.81 -7.55
C MET A 253 -9.52 -12.24 -7.87
N PRO A 254 -8.69 -13.06 -8.55
CA PRO A 254 -9.11 -14.38 -9.01
C PRO A 254 -9.07 -15.47 -7.95
N HIS A 255 -8.31 -15.30 -6.87
CA HIS A 255 -8.08 -16.35 -5.87
C HIS A 255 -7.50 -15.84 -4.56
N TRP A 256 -7.48 -16.70 -3.57
CA TRP A 256 -6.84 -16.51 -2.28
C TRP A 256 -5.53 -17.29 -2.18
N VAL A 257 -4.54 -16.68 -1.54
CA VAL A 257 -3.20 -17.21 -1.27
C VAL A 257 -3.05 -17.39 0.23
N CYS A 258 -2.38 -18.46 0.65
CA CYS A 258 -2.09 -18.74 2.05
C CYS A 258 -0.60 -18.53 2.33
N TYR A 259 -0.31 -17.82 3.42
CA TYR A 259 1.02 -17.71 4.02
C TYR A 259 0.99 -18.23 5.46
N SER A 260 2.11 -18.69 5.99
CA SER A 260 2.21 -19.05 7.40
C SER A 260 3.49 -18.57 8.05
N THR A 261 3.43 -18.38 9.38
CA THR A 261 4.58 -17.99 10.20
C THR A 261 4.48 -18.58 11.60
N ASP A 262 5.62 -18.76 12.26
CA ASP A 262 5.71 -19.10 13.67
C ASP A 262 6.37 -17.99 14.52
N ASP A 263 6.84 -16.91 13.88
CA ASP A 263 7.54 -15.78 14.50
C ASP A 263 6.94 -14.40 14.16
N MET A 264 5.90 -14.34 13.28
CA MET A 264 5.28 -13.12 12.74
C MET A 264 6.17 -12.28 11.82
N LYS A 265 7.43 -12.66 11.65
CA LYS A 265 8.43 -11.88 10.91
C LYS A 265 8.88 -12.55 9.63
N SER A 266 8.91 -13.87 9.62
CA SER A 266 9.30 -14.70 8.47
C SER A 266 8.11 -15.50 8.00
N TRP A 267 7.71 -15.34 6.75
CA TRP A 267 6.51 -15.95 6.19
C TRP A 267 6.84 -16.96 5.10
N THR A 268 6.17 -18.11 5.14
CA THR A 268 6.22 -19.13 4.11
C THR A 268 4.98 -19.03 3.24
N CYS A 269 5.15 -18.84 1.94
CA CYS A 269 4.05 -18.85 0.97
C CYS A 269 3.68 -20.30 0.60
N HIS A 270 2.42 -20.67 0.76
CA HIS A 270 1.85 -21.96 0.35
C HIS A 270 1.19 -21.91 -1.03
N GLY A 271 1.18 -20.71 -1.65
CA GLY A 271 0.53 -20.51 -2.92
C GLY A 271 -0.99 -20.39 -2.81
N LYS A 272 -1.63 -20.58 -3.94
CA LYS A 272 -3.07 -20.50 -4.10
C LYS A 272 -3.77 -21.69 -3.43
N VAL A 273 -4.78 -21.39 -2.60
CA VAL A 273 -5.50 -22.42 -1.81
C VAL A 273 -6.96 -22.58 -2.22
N LEU A 274 -7.56 -21.54 -2.83
CA LEU A 274 -8.94 -21.53 -3.33
C LEU A 274 -9.08 -20.47 -4.43
N CYS A 275 -9.93 -20.68 -5.42
CA CYS A 275 -10.25 -19.72 -6.48
C CYS A 275 -11.74 -19.38 -6.48
N ALA A 276 -12.10 -18.18 -6.95
CA ALA A 276 -13.49 -17.87 -7.28
C ALA A 276 -14.07 -18.85 -8.31
N ALA A 277 -13.27 -19.27 -9.28
CA ALA A 277 -13.67 -20.23 -10.32
C ALA A 277 -13.98 -21.65 -9.80
N ASP A 278 -13.63 -21.99 -8.56
CA ASP A 278 -14.00 -23.28 -7.95
C ASP A 278 -15.50 -23.32 -7.61
N PHE A 279 -16.18 -22.16 -7.58
CA PHE A 279 -17.62 -22.02 -7.40
C PHE A 279 -18.30 -21.79 -8.76
N SER A 280 -19.16 -22.70 -9.17
CA SER A 280 -19.69 -22.76 -10.54
C SER A 280 -20.47 -21.54 -11.01
N TYR A 281 -21.03 -20.77 -10.08
CA TYR A 281 -21.81 -19.55 -10.36
C TYR A 281 -20.98 -18.26 -10.27
N ALA A 282 -19.78 -18.32 -9.69
CA ALA A 282 -19.02 -17.11 -9.37
C ALA A 282 -18.34 -16.49 -10.60
N ASN A 283 -18.16 -15.18 -10.56
CA ASN A 283 -17.24 -14.47 -11.44
C ASN A 283 -15.79 -14.90 -11.11
N PRO A 284 -15.02 -15.40 -12.06
CA PRO A 284 -13.68 -15.92 -11.80
C PRO A 284 -12.67 -14.87 -11.29
N ASN A 285 -13.00 -13.59 -11.36
CA ASN A 285 -12.17 -12.48 -10.89
C ASN A 285 -12.73 -11.77 -9.64
N GLY A 286 -13.75 -12.36 -9.01
CA GLY A 286 -14.45 -11.79 -7.83
C GLY A 286 -14.21 -12.61 -6.57
N ALA A 287 -12.96 -12.88 -6.21
CA ALA A 287 -12.57 -13.52 -4.95
C ALA A 287 -12.31 -12.45 -3.88
N TRP A 288 -13.37 -11.93 -3.28
CA TRP A 288 -13.32 -10.78 -2.35
C TRP A 288 -12.89 -11.19 -0.94
N ALA A 289 -13.12 -10.31 0.04
CA ALA A 289 -12.73 -10.57 1.42
C ALA A 289 -13.36 -11.85 1.98
N ALA A 290 -12.64 -12.49 2.91
CA ALA A 290 -12.96 -13.81 3.40
C ALA A 290 -12.39 -14.07 4.79
N GLN A 291 -12.77 -15.18 5.43
CA GLN A 291 -12.17 -15.63 6.69
C GLN A 291 -12.12 -17.16 6.77
N VAL A 292 -11.04 -17.68 7.37
CA VAL A 292 -10.93 -19.09 7.72
C VAL A 292 -11.06 -19.29 9.23
N VAL A 293 -11.85 -20.26 9.64
CA VAL A 293 -11.92 -20.73 11.03
C VAL A 293 -11.67 -22.23 11.12
N GLU A 294 -11.09 -22.68 12.22
CA GLU A 294 -10.92 -24.09 12.56
C GLU A 294 -12.08 -24.54 13.47
N HIS A 295 -12.74 -25.63 13.10
CA HIS A 295 -13.76 -26.25 13.92
C HIS A 295 -13.71 -27.76 13.77
N GLU A 296 -13.61 -28.48 14.90
CA GLU A 296 -13.57 -29.95 14.96
C GLU A 296 -12.55 -30.59 14.01
N GLY A 297 -11.35 -29.98 13.91
CA GLY A 297 -10.24 -30.46 13.08
C GLY A 297 -10.41 -30.23 11.58
N LYS A 298 -11.41 -29.47 11.17
CA LYS A 298 -11.60 -28.99 9.81
C LYS A 298 -11.45 -27.48 9.73
N TYR A 299 -11.14 -26.99 8.54
CA TYR A 299 -10.95 -25.59 8.22
C TYR A 299 -12.05 -25.13 7.29
N TYR A 300 -12.84 -24.15 7.71
CA TYR A 300 -13.97 -23.60 6.97
C TYR A 300 -13.61 -22.21 6.47
N PHE A 301 -13.63 -22.02 5.17
CA PHE A 301 -13.25 -20.79 4.48
C PHE A 301 -14.52 -20.10 3.95
N TYR A 302 -15.00 -19.11 4.69
CA TYR A 302 -16.12 -18.26 4.30
C TYR A 302 -15.61 -17.20 3.35
N VAL A 303 -16.23 -17.05 2.20
CA VAL A 303 -15.77 -16.23 1.08
C VAL A 303 -16.88 -15.36 0.53
N THR A 304 -16.55 -14.16 0.13
CA THR A 304 -17.43 -13.34 -0.71
C THR A 304 -17.14 -13.59 -2.17
N LEU A 305 -18.18 -13.74 -2.97
CA LEU A 305 -18.12 -14.01 -4.41
C LEU A 305 -19.10 -13.13 -5.17
N ASP A 306 -18.75 -12.70 -6.39
CA ASP A 306 -19.71 -12.15 -7.34
C ASP A 306 -20.51 -13.28 -7.99
N ASP A 307 -21.82 -13.26 -7.85
CA ASP A 307 -22.70 -14.16 -8.60
C ASP A 307 -22.90 -13.63 -10.01
N ARG A 308 -22.28 -14.28 -11.01
CA ARG A 308 -22.38 -13.88 -12.42
C ARG A 308 -23.79 -13.99 -13.01
N ARG A 309 -24.72 -14.67 -12.31
CA ARG A 309 -26.11 -14.85 -12.78
C ARG A 309 -26.95 -13.60 -12.59
N ASN A 310 -26.66 -12.80 -11.56
CA ASN A 310 -27.41 -11.59 -11.20
C ASN A 310 -26.55 -10.35 -10.93
N GLY A 311 -25.21 -10.51 -10.91
CA GLY A 311 -24.27 -9.41 -10.64
C GLY A 311 -24.26 -8.96 -9.17
N LYS A 312 -24.74 -9.79 -8.25
CA LYS A 312 -24.80 -9.50 -6.81
C LYS A 312 -23.69 -10.25 -6.06
N HIS A 313 -23.35 -9.76 -4.90
CA HIS A 313 -22.47 -10.48 -3.98
C HIS A 313 -23.22 -11.59 -3.24
N THR A 314 -22.48 -12.63 -2.89
CA THR A 314 -22.96 -13.75 -2.09
C THR A 314 -21.87 -14.20 -1.14
N ILE A 315 -22.26 -14.85 -0.05
CA ILE A 315 -21.32 -15.50 0.86
C ILE A 315 -21.47 -17.02 0.74
N ASP A 316 -20.34 -17.69 0.55
CA ASP A 316 -20.28 -19.16 0.48
C ASP A 316 -19.17 -19.70 1.40
N VAL A 317 -19.08 -21.03 1.51
CA VAL A 317 -18.08 -21.69 2.35
C VAL A 317 -17.40 -22.83 1.60
N ALA A 318 -16.09 -22.89 1.73
CA ALA A 318 -15.27 -24.03 1.33
C ALA A 318 -14.69 -24.73 2.58
N VAL A 319 -14.36 -26.00 2.47
CA VAL A 319 -13.82 -26.80 3.58
C VAL A 319 -12.55 -27.52 3.18
N ALA A 320 -11.64 -27.67 4.14
CA ALA A 320 -10.40 -28.47 4.01
C ALA A 320 -10.08 -29.20 5.30
N ASN A 321 -9.22 -30.22 5.20
CA ASN A 321 -8.66 -30.94 6.35
C ASN A 321 -7.29 -30.40 6.80
N SER A 322 -6.80 -29.36 6.14
CA SER A 322 -5.53 -28.70 6.44
C SER A 322 -5.68 -27.19 6.30
N PRO A 323 -5.00 -26.38 7.11
CA PRO A 323 -5.03 -24.91 6.99
C PRO A 323 -4.46 -24.42 5.64
N THR A 324 -3.66 -25.21 4.97
CA THR A 324 -3.12 -24.90 3.63
C THR A 324 -3.93 -25.48 2.49
N GLY A 325 -5.13 -26.01 2.78
CA GLY A 325 -6.01 -26.62 1.77
C GLY A 325 -5.61 -28.04 1.37
N PRO A 326 -6.02 -28.49 0.17
CA PRO A 326 -6.89 -27.78 -0.76
C PRO A 326 -8.30 -27.58 -0.21
N PHE A 327 -8.82 -26.38 -0.34
CA PHE A 327 -10.22 -26.09 -0.01
C PHE A 327 -11.14 -26.46 -1.17
N ARG A 328 -12.38 -26.87 -0.83
CA ARG A 328 -13.42 -27.21 -1.79
C ARG A 328 -14.75 -26.64 -1.33
N PRO A 329 -15.62 -26.15 -2.23
CA PRO A 329 -16.97 -25.75 -1.87
C PRO A 329 -17.64 -26.81 -1.00
N ALA A 330 -18.24 -26.39 0.11
CA ALA A 330 -18.71 -27.31 1.15
C ALA A 330 -20.15 -27.78 0.91
N ARG A 331 -20.95 -27.00 0.17
CA ARG A 331 -22.38 -27.32 -0.07
C ARG A 331 -22.54 -28.21 -1.32
N PRO A 332 -23.17 -29.36 -1.19
CA PRO A 332 -23.28 -30.33 -2.31
C PRO A 332 -24.11 -29.81 -3.49
N ASP A 333 -25.07 -28.93 -3.22
CA ASP A 333 -25.95 -28.33 -4.24
C ASP A 333 -25.29 -27.11 -4.95
N GLY A 334 -24.12 -26.70 -4.49
CA GLY A 334 -23.38 -25.55 -5.04
C GLY A 334 -24.08 -24.21 -4.83
N SER A 335 -25.01 -24.10 -3.87
CA SER A 335 -25.67 -22.84 -3.52
C SER A 335 -24.86 -22.08 -2.49
N PRO A 336 -24.85 -20.73 -2.51
CA PRO A 336 -24.23 -19.91 -1.45
C PRO A 336 -25.01 -20.02 -0.12
N ILE A 337 -24.35 -19.66 1.00
CA ILE A 337 -24.99 -19.60 2.32
C ILE A 337 -25.87 -18.35 2.43
N ILE A 338 -25.39 -17.20 1.94
CA ILE A 338 -26.09 -15.93 1.94
C ILE A 338 -26.25 -15.42 0.53
N THR A 339 -27.44 -14.94 0.22
CA THR A 339 -27.82 -14.34 -1.07
C THR A 339 -28.53 -13.01 -0.85
N ASP A 340 -28.50 -12.12 -1.87
CA ASP A 340 -29.03 -10.75 -1.83
C ASP A 340 -30.51 -10.65 -1.38
N ASP A 341 -31.31 -11.68 -1.68
CA ASP A 341 -32.72 -11.73 -1.25
C ASP A 341 -32.93 -12.01 0.25
N MET A 342 -31.87 -12.43 0.96
CA MET A 342 -31.91 -12.64 2.41
C MET A 342 -31.72 -11.36 3.22
N THR A 343 -31.21 -10.28 2.58
CA THR A 343 -30.97 -8.96 3.19
C THR A 343 -31.66 -7.81 2.43
N PRO A 344 -32.98 -7.90 2.17
CA PRO A 344 -33.70 -6.97 1.29
C PRO A 344 -33.81 -5.56 1.83
N ASP A 345 -33.50 -5.33 3.09
CA ASP A 345 -33.54 -4.04 3.79
C ASP A 345 -32.18 -3.32 3.81
N SER A 346 -31.21 -3.78 3.03
CA SER A 346 -29.89 -3.17 2.96
C SER A 346 -29.95 -1.75 2.39
N HIS A 347 -29.14 -0.85 2.97
CA HIS A 347 -28.97 0.52 2.47
C HIS A 347 -28.10 0.62 1.21
N ARG A 348 -27.27 -0.39 0.93
CA ARG A 348 -26.37 -0.42 -0.23
C ARG A 348 -26.63 -1.64 -1.08
N PRO A 349 -26.51 -1.53 -2.40
CA PRO A 349 -26.42 -2.70 -3.25
C PRO A 349 -25.16 -3.49 -2.89
N ASN A 350 -25.17 -4.79 -3.11
CA ASN A 350 -24.03 -5.67 -2.79
C ASN A 350 -23.67 -5.67 -1.30
N ALA A 351 -24.68 -5.83 -0.43
CA ALA A 351 -24.51 -5.83 1.02
C ALA A 351 -23.91 -7.13 1.57
N ASP A 352 -23.95 -8.23 0.81
CA ASP A 352 -23.57 -9.54 1.32
C ASP A 352 -22.09 -9.82 1.03
N ILE A 353 -21.24 -9.06 1.71
CA ILE A 353 -19.78 -9.14 1.60
C ILE A 353 -19.11 -9.29 2.96
N ASP A 354 -17.86 -9.71 2.94
CA ASP A 354 -16.87 -9.66 4.02
C ASP A 354 -17.30 -10.46 5.26
N PRO A 355 -17.51 -11.77 5.13
CA PRO A 355 -17.92 -12.60 6.24
C PRO A 355 -16.82 -12.72 7.30
N THR A 356 -17.21 -12.61 8.56
CA THR A 356 -16.39 -12.95 9.72
C THR A 356 -17.14 -13.98 10.58
N VAL A 357 -16.44 -14.99 11.08
CA VAL A 357 -17.03 -16.04 11.92
C VAL A 357 -16.28 -16.13 13.24
N LEU A 358 -17.02 -16.11 14.33
CA LEU A 358 -16.54 -16.34 15.68
C LEU A 358 -17.22 -17.58 16.25
N ILE A 359 -16.42 -18.56 16.69
CA ILE A 359 -16.91 -19.68 17.50
C ILE A 359 -16.82 -19.24 18.96
N ASP A 360 -17.98 -19.10 19.60
CA ASP A 360 -18.05 -18.66 21.00
C ASP A 360 -17.56 -19.76 21.95
N THR A 361 -17.36 -19.41 23.22
CA THR A 361 -16.86 -20.32 24.26
C THR A 361 -17.77 -21.49 24.57
N ASP A 362 -19.06 -21.40 24.23
CA ASP A 362 -20.03 -22.50 24.30
C ASP A 362 -20.07 -23.37 23.03
N GLY A 363 -19.20 -23.10 22.04
CA GLY A 363 -19.14 -23.78 20.76
C GLY A 363 -20.12 -23.28 19.71
N THR A 364 -20.91 -22.25 20.02
CA THR A 364 -21.87 -21.66 19.04
C THR A 364 -21.14 -20.82 18.01
N PRO A 365 -21.24 -21.11 16.71
CA PRO A 365 -20.65 -20.30 15.67
C PRO A 365 -21.57 -19.13 15.28
N TRP A 366 -21.01 -17.93 15.23
CA TRP A 366 -21.67 -16.69 14.82
C TRP A 366 -20.98 -16.11 13.61
N MET A 367 -21.75 -15.73 12.59
CA MET A 367 -21.27 -15.02 11.42
C MET A 367 -21.80 -13.58 11.42
N ALA A 368 -20.91 -12.63 11.10
CA ALA A 368 -21.29 -11.26 10.76
C ALA A 368 -20.73 -10.89 9.39
N TRP A 369 -21.39 -9.95 8.68
CA TRP A 369 -20.98 -9.47 7.36
C TRP A 369 -21.64 -8.15 7.04
N GLY A 370 -21.33 -7.54 5.91
CA GLY A 370 -22.13 -6.47 5.35
C GLY A 370 -21.37 -5.33 4.69
N ASN A 371 -22.14 -4.49 3.98
CA ASN A 371 -21.70 -3.24 3.39
C ASN A 371 -22.76 -2.17 3.63
N GLY A 372 -22.41 -1.13 4.40
CA GLY A 372 -23.32 -0.08 4.88
C GLY A 372 -24.15 -0.49 6.08
N ASP A 373 -24.58 -1.73 6.15
CA ASP A 373 -25.26 -2.36 7.29
C ASP A 373 -24.49 -3.58 7.74
N CYS A 374 -24.36 -3.77 9.05
CA CYS A 374 -23.77 -4.99 9.61
C CYS A 374 -24.89 -5.97 9.95
N TYR A 375 -24.82 -7.15 9.36
CA TYR A 375 -25.71 -8.26 9.64
C TYR A 375 -25.03 -9.29 10.53
N MET A 376 -25.81 -10.05 11.29
CA MET A 376 -25.33 -11.12 12.16
C MET A 376 -26.33 -12.26 12.21
N VAL A 377 -25.82 -13.50 12.18
CA VAL A 377 -26.62 -14.72 12.31
C VAL A 377 -25.82 -15.81 13.01
N ARG A 378 -26.49 -16.71 13.65
CA ARG A 378 -25.90 -17.96 14.12
C ARG A 378 -25.77 -18.95 12.96
N LEU A 379 -24.65 -19.65 12.87
CA LEU A 379 -24.49 -20.79 11.98
C LEU A 379 -24.94 -22.07 12.69
N ASN A 380 -25.31 -23.06 11.91
CA ASN A 380 -25.58 -24.40 12.44
C ASN A 380 -24.26 -25.12 12.78
N LYS A 381 -24.36 -26.25 13.46
CA LYS A 381 -23.19 -27.03 13.93
C LYS A 381 -22.32 -27.59 12.81
N ASN A 382 -22.88 -27.76 11.60
CA ASN A 382 -22.10 -28.25 10.45
C ASN A 382 -21.27 -27.12 9.78
N MET A 383 -21.41 -25.89 10.23
CA MET A 383 -20.67 -24.71 9.73
C MET A 383 -20.99 -24.32 8.28
N THR A 384 -22.02 -24.89 7.65
CA THR A 384 -22.31 -24.69 6.22
C THR A 384 -23.67 -24.06 5.94
N ASP A 385 -24.47 -23.79 6.98
CA ASP A 385 -25.78 -23.17 6.87
C ASP A 385 -26.06 -22.23 8.04
N ILE A 386 -27.00 -21.31 7.87
CA ILE A 386 -27.48 -20.46 8.95
C ILE A 386 -28.44 -21.23 9.87
N ASP A 387 -28.49 -20.80 11.16
CA ASP A 387 -29.41 -21.31 12.16
C ASP A 387 -30.10 -20.13 12.88
N GLY A 388 -31.27 -19.77 12.38
CA GLY A 388 -32.08 -18.69 12.92
C GLY A 388 -32.27 -17.51 11.99
N GLU A 389 -32.70 -16.40 12.56
CA GLU A 389 -33.02 -15.16 11.85
C GLU A 389 -31.78 -14.30 11.67
N ILE A 390 -31.57 -13.77 10.46
CA ILE A 390 -30.56 -12.75 10.16
C ILE A 390 -31.00 -11.44 10.85
N LYS A 391 -30.09 -10.86 11.65
CA LYS A 391 -30.36 -9.63 12.37
C LYS A 391 -29.45 -8.52 11.89
N LYS A 392 -30.04 -7.37 11.55
CA LYS A 392 -29.28 -6.15 11.36
C LYS A 392 -28.77 -5.68 12.73
N THR A 393 -27.45 -5.54 12.86
CA THR A 393 -26.75 -5.18 14.10
C THR A 393 -26.15 -3.79 13.94
N PRO A 394 -26.77 -2.74 14.52
CA PRO A 394 -26.32 -1.37 14.30
C PRO A 394 -24.88 -1.15 14.80
N MET A 395 -24.02 -0.70 13.91
CA MET A 395 -22.63 -0.28 14.17
C MET A 395 -22.44 1.16 13.70
N ARG A 396 -21.83 1.99 14.53
CA ARG A 396 -21.64 3.40 14.18
C ARG A 396 -20.60 3.56 13.06
N ASN A 397 -20.98 4.29 12.00
CA ASN A 397 -20.16 4.55 10.82
C ASN A 397 -19.68 3.27 10.09
N PHE A 398 -20.38 2.17 10.23
CA PHE A 398 -20.01 0.91 9.58
C PHE A 398 -20.03 1.09 8.05
N SER A 399 -18.93 0.74 7.42
CA SER A 399 -18.80 0.62 5.97
C SER A 399 -18.87 -0.86 5.57
N GLU A 400 -17.83 -1.62 5.90
CA GLU A 400 -17.72 -3.04 5.53
C GLU A 400 -16.67 -3.74 6.43
N GLY A 401 -16.27 -4.95 6.08
CA GLY A 401 -15.12 -5.65 6.65
C GLY A 401 -15.20 -5.89 8.16
N PRO A 402 -16.29 -6.44 8.71
CA PRO A 402 -16.34 -6.76 10.12
C PRO A 402 -15.35 -7.85 10.48
N TRP A 403 -14.76 -7.76 11.67
CA TRP A 403 -13.92 -8.78 12.25
C TRP A 403 -14.30 -9.04 13.70
N LEU A 404 -14.96 -10.18 13.95
CA LEU A 404 -15.39 -10.59 15.27
C LEU A 404 -14.27 -11.32 16.02
N PHE A 405 -14.05 -10.94 17.28
CA PHE A 405 -13.23 -11.72 18.20
C PHE A 405 -13.66 -11.52 19.65
N LYS A 406 -13.19 -12.39 20.54
CA LYS A 406 -13.47 -12.34 21.98
C LYS A 406 -12.17 -12.23 22.76
N ARG A 407 -12.15 -11.37 23.80
CA ARG A 407 -11.05 -11.26 24.74
C ARG A 407 -11.62 -11.11 26.16
N GLY A 408 -11.36 -12.13 27.00
CA GLY A 408 -11.99 -12.19 28.33
C GLY A 408 -13.51 -12.21 28.22
N GLU A 409 -14.15 -11.28 28.88
CA GLU A 409 -15.63 -11.14 28.88
C GLU A 409 -16.18 -10.22 27.79
N TRP A 410 -15.30 -9.64 26.94
CA TRP A 410 -15.67 -8.71 25.89
C TRP A 410 -15.65 -9.36 24.52
N TYR A 411 -16.71 -9.14 23.76
CA TYR A 411 -16.78 -9.31 22.31
C TYR A 411 -16.39 -8.01 21.64
N TYR A 412 -15.68 -8.11 20.54
CA TYR A 412 -15.27 -6.99 19.72
C TYR A 412 -15.69 -7.24 18.28
N ASN A 413 -16.13 -6.17 17.63
CA ASN A 413 -16.23 -6.11 16.17
C ASN A 413 -15.37 -4.93 15.72
N VAL A 414 -14.28 -5.20 15.00
CA VAL A 414 -13.44 -4.20 14.34
C VAL A 414 -13.86 -4.18 12.88
N TYR A 415 -14.03 -3.01 12.29
CA TYR A 415 -14.59 -2.88 10.95
C TYR A 415 -14.03 -1.67 10.20
N ALA A 416 -14.13 -1.67 8.87
CA ALA A 416 -13.95 -0.50 8.03
C ALA A 416 -15.11 0.48 8.27
N ALA A 417 -14.78 1.75 8.44
CA ALA A 417 -15.73 2.79 8.85
C ALA A 417 -15.68 4.02 7.94
N ASP A 418 -16.85 4.49 7.53
CA ASP A 418 -17.06 5.76 6.83
C ASP A 418 -17.12 6.91 7.84
N ALA A 419 -15.97 7.42 8.25
CA ALA A 419 -15.92 8.54 9.17
C ALA A 419 -16.34 9.84 8.48
N PRO A 420 -17.19 10.68 9.13
CA PRO A 420 -17.66 11.92 8.53
C PRO A 420 -16.52 12.85 8.10
N GLY A 421 -16.57 13.31 6.84
CA GLY A 421 -15.59 14.23 6.27
C GLY A 421 -14.31 13.57 5.75
N VAL A 422 -14.22 12.25 5.76
CA VAL A 422 -13.09 11.47 5.22
C VAL A 422 -13.60 10.66 4.02
N GLN A 423 -12.89 10.74 2.89
CA GLN A 423 -13.28 10.04 1.67
C GLN A 423 -12.85 8.56 1.66
N SER A 424 -11.80 8.22 2.40
CA SER A 424 -11.29 6.85 2.50
C SER A 424 -11.64 6.25 3.84
N GLU A 425 -11.92 4.97 3.85
CA GLU A 425 -12.25 4.24 5.06
C GLU A 425 -11.16 4.33 6.13
N GLN A 426 -11.59 4.35 7.37
CA GLN A 426 -10.75 4.20 8.56
C GLN A 426 -11.19 2.94 9.30
N MET A 427 -10.41 2.42 10.23
CA MET A 427 -10.94 1.38 11.11
C MET A 427 -11.60 1.99 12.34
N ALA A 428 -12.73 1.41 12.72
CA ALA A 428 -13.39 1.63 13.99
C ALA A 428 -13.67 0.30 14.68
N TYR A 429 -14.12 0.35 15.93
CA TYR A 429 -14.58 -0.84 16.61
C TYR A 429 -15.76 -0.56 17.52
N SER A 430 -16.53 -1.62 17.76
CA SER A 430 -17.55 -1.69 18.80
C SER A 430 -17.27 -2.89 19.71
N MET A 431 -17.69 -2.81 20.96
CA MET A 431 -17.49 -3.86 21.94
C MET A 431 -18.77 -4.13 22.75
N SER A 432 -18.93 -5.35 23.24
CA SER A 432 -20.11 -5.78 24.01
C SER A 432 -19.75 -6.87 25.01
N LYS A 433 -20.56 -7.01 26.07
CA LYS A 433 -20.52 -8.15 26.99
C LYS A 433 -21.30 -9.38 26.49
N SER A 434 -22.08 -9.21 25.43
CA SER A 434 -22.86 -10.27 24.81
C SER A 434 -22.70 -10.19 23.29
N ILE A 435 -22.61 -11.34 22.61
CA ILE A 435 -22.57 -11.40 21.14
C ILE A 435 -23.84 -10.79 20.52
N ASN A 436 -24.96 -10.85 21.22
CA ASN A 436 -26.23 -10.23 20.80
C ASN A 436 -26.34 -8.73 21.11
N GLY A 437 -25.28 -8.11 21.64
CA GLY A 437 -25.28 -6.71 22.04
C GLY A 437 -25.84 -6.44 23.44
N PRO A 438 -26.10 -5.18 23.83
CA PRO A 438 -25.87 -4.00 22.97
C PRO A 438 -24.38 -3.77 22.67
N TRP A 439 -24.09 -3.35 21.44
CA TRP A 439 -22.76 -2.99 21.01
C TRP A 439 -22.46 -1.53 21.31
N ILE A 440 -21.35 -1.27 21.99
CA ILE A 440 -20.90 0.06 22.40
C ILE A 440 -19.78 0.49 21.46
N TYR A 441 -19.94 1.63 20.80
CA TYR A 441 -18.90 2.20 19.95
C TYR A 441 -17.66 2.56 20.76
N GLY A 442 -16.52 1.96 20.42
CA GLY A 442 -15.25 2.17 21.10
C GLY A 442 -14.41 3.31 20.52
N GLY A 443 -14.71 3.76 19.30
CA GLY A 443 -14.00 4.85 18.64
C GLY A 443 -13.33 4.44 17.33
N LEU A 444 -12.68 5.41 16.70
CA LEU A 444 -11.77 5.17 15.59
C LEU A 444 -10.49 4.52 16.11
N LEU A 445 -10.04 3.48 15.41
CA LEU A 445 -8.87 2.69 15.75
C LEU A 445 -7.63 3.14 14.99
N THR A 446 -7.79 3.45 13.70
CA THR A 446 -6.70 3.87 12.81
C THR A 446 -7.09 5.07 11.96
N SER A 447 -6.11 5.70 11.32
CA SER A 447 -6.32 6.53 10.13
C SER A 447 -6.66 5.67 8.91
N SER A 448 -7.02 6.32 7.79
CA SER A 448 -7.13 5.63 6.50
C SER A 448 -5.79 5.03 6.06
N ALA A 449 -5.85 3.96 5.28
CA ALA A 449 -4.71 3.43 4.55
C ALA A 449 -4.15 4.48 3.57
N LYS A 450 -2.87 4.37 3.25
CA LYS A 450 -2.26 5.25 2.24
C LYS A 450 -2.54 4.70 0.84
N HIS A 451 -2.81 5.59 -0.11
CA HIS A 451 -3.07 5.22 -1.52
C HIS A 451 -4.11 4.10 -1.67
N GLY A 452 -5.20 4.18 -0.90
CA GLY A 452 -6.33 3.27 -0.96
C GLY A 452 -7.56 3.93 -0.37
N PHE A 453 -8.75 3.58 -0.87
CA PHE A 453 -10.01 4.03 -0.29
C PHE A 453 -10.61 3.00 0.67
N THR A 454 -10.13 1.74 0.62
CA THR A 454 -10.56 0.66 1.52
C THR A 454 -9.49 0.35 2.57
N ILE A 455 -9.93 -0.22 3.70
CA ILE A 455 -9.08 -0.81 4.72
C ILE A 455 -9.82 -1.98 5.37
N HIS A 456 -9.19 -3.16 5.48
CA HIS A 456 -9.85 -4.37 5.97
C HIS A 456 -9.10 -4.96 7.18
N PRO A 457 -9.77 -5.13 8.36
CA PRO A 457 -9.12 -5.62 9.56
C PRO A 457 -9.03 -7.14 9.65
N SER A 458 -7.99 -7.63 10.31
CA SER A 458 -7.95 -8.96 10.93
C SER A 458 -7.20 -8.87 12.24
N VAL A 459 -7.77 -9.39 13.31
CA VAL A 459 -7.21 -9.30 14.67
C VAL A 459 -6.97 -10.70 15.22
N ILE A 460 -5.76 -10.94 15.73
CA ILE A 460 -5.40 -12.22 16.36
C ILE A 460 -4.62 -12.02 17.67
N ASP A 461 -4.72 -12.99 18.57
CA ASP A 461 -3.75 -13.22 19.63
C ASP A 461 -2.79 -14.33 19.21
N PHE A 462 -1.50 -14.03 19.20
CA PHE A 462 -0.48 -15.02 18.95
C PHE A 462 0.64 -14.92 19.97
N LYS A 463 0.83 -16.01 20.71
CA LYS A 463 1.83 -16.10 21.81
C LYS A 463 1.72 -14.97 22.84
N GLY A 464 0.48 -14.59 23.19
CA GLY A 464 0.17 -13.55 24.17
C GLY A 464 0.39 -12.13 23.72
N LYS A 465 0.59 -11.91 22.43
CA LYS A 465 0.64 -10.60 21.80
C LYS A 465 -0.50 -10.47 20.79
N TRP A 466 -1.17 -9.31 20.83
CA TRP A 466 -2.24 -9.01 19.88
C TRP A 466 -1.73 -8.25 18.68
N TYR A 467 -2.29 -8.56 17.50
CA TYR A 467 -1.90 -8.01 16.22
C TYR A 467 -3.13 -7.57 15.44
N LEU A 468 -3.01 -6.42 14.77
CA LEU A 468 -3.95 -5.96 13.76
C LEU A 468 -3.29 -6.08 12.39
N PHE A 469 -3.90 -6.83 11.49
CA PHE A 469 -3.55 -6.86 10.08
C PHE A 469 -4.50 -5.95 9.32
N TYR A 470 -3.97 -5.37 8.26
CA TYR A 470 -4.72 -4.48 7.35
C TYR A 470 -4.06 -4.50 5.98
N HIS A 471 -4.60 -3.77 5.01
CA HIS A 471 -3.93 -3.54 3.74
C HIS A 471 -3.68 -2.05 3.47
N ASP A 472 -2.69 -1.75 2.62
CA ASP A 472 -2.24 -0.40 2.26
C ASP A 472 -1.82 -0.38 0.79
N GLY A 473 -2.23 0.65 0.03
CA GLY A 473 -1.96 0.78 -1.41
C GLY A 473 -0.67 1.54 -1.75
N SER A 474 0.15 1.91 -0.77
CA SER A 474 1.34 2.74 -1.00
C SER A 474 2.60 1.98 -1.38
N TYR A 475 2.56 0.65 -1.35
CA TYR A 475 3.76 -0.15 -1.56
C TYR A 475 3.93 -0.58 -3.01
N MET A 476 5.19 -0.59 -3.43
CA MET A 476 5.61 -1.16 -4.71
C MET A 476 6.03 -2.61 -4.51
N ILE A 477 5.52 -3.52 -5.33
CA ILE A 477 5.85 -4.94 -5.32
C ILE A 477 6.44 -5.34 -6.68
N ASN A 478 7.65 -5.84 -6.69
CA ASN A 478 8.35 -6.28 -7.91
C ASN A 478 8.39 -5.23 -9.04
N GLY A 479 8.53 -3.95 -8.68
CA GLY A 479 8.53 -2.84 -9.65
C GLY A 479 7.15 -2.40 -10.12
N GLU A 480 6.09 -3.01 -9.61
CA GLU A 480 4.70 -2.65 -9.89
C GLU A 480 4.14 -1.76 -8.79
N PRO A 481 3.60 -0.58 -9.10
CA PRO A 481 3.08 0.34 -8.08
C PRO A 481 1.84 -0.22 -7.40
N GLY A 482 1.68 0.09 -6.13
CA GLY A 482 0.43 -0.06 -5.43
C GLY A 482 -0.63 0.96 -5.88
N GLY A 483 -1.79 0.94 -5.27
CA GLY A 483 -2.91 1.83 -5.55
C GLY A 483 -4.20 1.31 -4.93
N ASP A 484 -5.32 1.95 -5.26
CA ASP A 484 -6.65 1.64 -4.73
C ASP A 484 -7.03 0.16 -4.90
N CYS A 485 -6.70 -0.43 -6.05
CA CYS A 485 -7.01 -1.82 -6.40
C CYS A 485 -5.76 -2.72 -6.48
N ARG A 486 -4.65 -2.28 -5.88
CA ARG A 486 -3.37 -3.01 -5.80
C ARG A 486 -2.75 -2.79 -4.43
N ARG A 487 -3.29 -3.51 -3.49
CA ARG A 487 -3.02 -3.33 -2.06
C ARG A 487 -1.89 -4.27 -1.60
N SER A 488 -1.41 -4.07 -0.39
CA SER A 488 -0.38 -4.91 0.25
C SER A 488 -0.66 -5.07 1.73
N VAL A 489 -0.62 -6.31 2.21
CA VAL A 489 -0.94 -6.62 3.60
C VAL A 489 0.14 -6.14 4.56
N CYS A 490 -0.30 -5.50 5.63
CA CYS A 490 0.48 -4.91 6.69
C CYS A 490 0.06 -5.45 8.06
N VAL A 491 0.89 -5.24 9.08
CA VAL A 491 0.61 -5.66 10.46
C VAL A 491 1.14 -4.65 11.47
N GLU A 492 0.37 -4.40 12.53
CA GLU A 492 0.78 -3.60 13.69
C GLU A 492 0.51 -4.37 15.00
N HIS A 493 1.18 -3.98 16.08
CA HIS A 493 0.81 -4.42 17.40
C HIS A 493 -0.49 -3.76 17.87
N LEU A 494 -1.41 -4.55 18.42
CA LEU A 494 -2.65 -4.08 19.00
C LEU A 494 -2.56 -4.14 20.54
N HIS A 495 -2.97 -3.07 21.20
CA HIS A 495 -2.90 -2.96 22.66
C HIS A 495 -4.26 -2.57 23.24
N PHE A 496 -4.54 -3.09 24.45
CA PHE A 496 -5.75 -2.78 25.19
C PHE A 496 -5.46 -1.89 26.40
N ASN A 497 -6.44 -1.09 26.78
CA ASN A 497 -6.51 -0.43 28.07
C ASN A 497 -7.01 -1.40 29.15
N LYS A 498 -6.95 -0.98 30.41
CA LYS A 498 -7.40 -1.81 31.54
C LYS A 498 -8.91 -2.09 31.53
N ASP A 499 -9.69 -1.20 30.95
CA ASP A 499 -11.16 -1.32 30.81
C ASP A 499 -11.59 -2.21 29.62
N GLY A 500 -10.63 -2.74 28.88
CA GLY A 500 -10.86 -3.54 27.68
C GLY A 500 -10.93 -2.74 26.38
N SER A 501 -10.97 -1.42 26.40
CA SER A 501 -10.94 -0.63 25.17
C SER A 501 -9.61 -0.79 24.41
N ILE A 502 -9.66 -0.69 23.07
CA ILE A 502 -8.47 -0.80 22.23
C ILE A 502 -7.78 0.56 22.15
N LYS A 503 -6.47 0.58 22.29
CA LYS A 503 -5.68 1.81 22.07
C LYS A 503 -5.61 2.15 20.58
N PRO A 504 -5.72 3.44 20.20
CA PRO A 504 -5.52 3.87 18.81
C PRO A 504 -4.18 3.39 18.25
N ILE A 505 -4.17 2.99 16.97
CA ILE A 505 -3.02 2.42 16.29
C ILE A 505 -2.56 3.37 15.18
N THR A 506 -1.26 3.64 15.14
CA THR A 506 -0.63 4.35 14.02
C THR A 506 -0.17 3.34 13.00
N LEU A 507 -0.62 3.47 11.77
CA LEU A 507 -0.17 2.65 10.64
C LEU A 507 1.25 3.08 10.24
N THR A 508 2.19 2.12 10.21
CA THR A 508 3.62 2.40 10.02
C THR A 508 4.25 1.54 8.92
N GLU A 509 5.38 1.99 8.38
CA GLU A 509 6.22 1.15 7.52
C GLU A 509 7.03 0.14 8.35
N GLU A 510 7.35 0.50 9.58
CA GLU A 510 8.11 -0.35 10.50
C GLU A 510 7.34 -1.61 10.89
N GLY A 511 6.02 -1.54 10.97
CA GLY A 511 5.18 -2.66 11.38
C GLY A 511 5.63 -3.22 12.73
N ILE A 512 5.93 -4.51 12.74
CA ILE A 512 6.41 -5.23 13.93
C ILE A 512 7.92 -5.56 13.88
N SER A 513 8.67 -4.94 12.96
CA SER A 513 10.12 -5.18 12.81
C SER A 513 10.91 -4.78 14.05
N GLN A 514 10.46 -3.75 14.75
CA GLN A 514 11.08 -3.26 15.98
C GLN A 514 10.11 -3.41 17.16
N GLU A 515 10.59 -3.98 18.25
CA GLU A 515 9.88 -3.84 19.51
C GLU A 515 10.02 -2.38 19.96
N ARG A 516 8.94 -1.60 19.90
CA ARG A 516 8.94 -0.25 20.46
C ARG A 516 9.32 -0.38 21.93
N ARG A 517 10.51 0.07 22.31
CA ARG A 517 10.88 0.23 23.72
C ARG A 517 9.85 1.17 24.34
N ARG A 518 9.11 0.63 25.30
CA ARG A 518 8.11 1.37 26.09
C ARG A 518 8.77 2.46 26.91
#